data_d15d92c8dfc8a1083d171e33214de639
#
_entry.id   d15d92c8dfc8a1083d171e33214de639
#
_cell.length_a   1.000
_cell.length_b   1.000
_cell.length_c   1.000
_cell.angle_alpha   90.00
_cell.angle_beta   90.00
_cell.angle_gamma   90.00
#
_symmetry.space_group_name_H-M   'P 1'
#
loop_
_entity.id
_entity.type
_entity.pdbx_description
1 polymer ?
#
loop_
_entity_poly.entity_id
_entity_poly.type
_entity_poly.pdbx_seq_one_letter_code
_entity_poly.pdbx_strand_id
1 'polypeptide(L)'
;MQLKIFILNNQYMGMVRQWQELLHEKNYSESYSEALPDFMKMAEAYGCKGIKADNPADLDDKIQEMIDYDGPVIFDCHVDPNENCFPMIPSGKPHNQMILGPNDQEENKIRGKGKALV
;
A
#
# COMPACT_ATOMS: atom_id res chain seq x y z
N MET A 1 -10.19 22.27 -14.23
CA MET A 1 -9.71 20.88 -14.43
C MET A 1 -10.15 20.05 -13.23
N GLN A 2 -10.84 18.94 -13.44
CA GLN A 2 -11.39 18.10 -12.35
C GLN A 2 -10.45 16.93 -12.04
N LEU A 3 -9.26 17.24 -11.52
CA LEU A 3 -8.30 16.22 -11.11
C LEU A 3 -8.64 15.68 -9.73
N LYS A 4 -8.79 14.36 -9.60
CA LYS A 4 -8.97 13.67 -8.32
C LYS A 4 -7.72 12.85 -8.03
N ILE A 5 -7.02 13.18 -6.95
CA ILE A 5 -5.84 12.46 -6.49
C ILE A 5 -6.24 11.69 -5.24
N PHE A 6 -6.17 10.35 -5.32
CA PHE A 6 -6.47 9.46 -4.20
C PHE A 6 -5.16 8.83 -3.70
N ILE A 7 -4.78 9.13 -2.47
CA ILE A 7 -3.57 8.63 -1.82
C ILE A 7 -3.96 7.48 -0.89
N LEU A 8 -3.46 6.27 -1.17
CA LEU A 8 -3.51 5.14 -0.23
C LEU A 8 -2.33 5.29 0.73
N ASN A 9 -2.58 5.96 1.85
CA ASN A 9 -1.54 6.34 2.80
C ASN A 9 -1.32 5.24 3.84
N ASN A 10 -0.37 4.36 3.57
CA ASN A 10 0.09 3.33 4.51
C ASN A 10 1.37 3.73 5.26
N GLN A 11 1.85 4.97 5.11
CA GLN A 11 3.08 5.50 5.70
C GLN A 11 4.36 4.76 5.28
N TYR A 12 4.29 3.91 4.27
CA TYR A 12 5.43 3.14 3.78
C TYR A 12 5.62 3.29 2.28
N MET A 13 6.84 3.07 1.84
CA MET A 13 7.10 2.65 0.48
C MET A 13 6.66 1.19 0.36
N GLY A 14 5.35 0.97 0.11
CA GLY A 14 4.67 -0.30 0.36
C GLY A 14 5.32 -1.51 -0.30
N MET A 15 5.68 -1.42 -1.58
CA MET A 15 6.33 -2.54 -2.27
C MET A 15 7.74 -2.80 -1.72
N VAL A 16 8.50 -1.78 -1.34
CA VAL A 16 9.82 -1.92 -0.71
C VAL A 16 9.68 -2.65 0.63
N ARG A 17 8.75 -2.20 1.48
CA ARG A 17 8.44 -2.87 2.76
C ARG A 17 8.05 -4.34 2.55
N GLN A 18 7.16 -4.62 1.58
CA GLN A 18 6.72 -5.98 1.27
C GLN A 18 7.88 -6.90 0.90
N TRP A 19 8.81 -6.42 0.08
CA TRP A 19 10.01 -7.19 -0.26
C TRP A 19 10.90 -7.43 0.95
N GLN A 20 11.09 -6.42 1.78
CA GLN A 20 11.85 -6.56 3.03
C GLN A 20 11.21 -7.59 3.95
N GLU A 21 9.88 -7.59 4.04
CA GLU A 21 9.15 -8.57 4.84
C GLU A 21 9.23 -9.98 4.28
N LEU A 22 8.91 -10.15 3.00
CA LEU A 22 8.71 -11.47 2.40
C LEU A 22 10.02 -12.13 1.95
N LEU A 23 11.02 -11.36 1.52
CA LEU A 23 12.22 -11.87 0.86
C LEU A 23 13.51 -11.59 1.64
N HIS A 24 13.49 -10.68 2.61
CA HIS A 24 14.67 -10.25 3.35
C HIS A 24 14.53 -10.38 4.86
N GLU A 25 13.84 -11.43 5.32
CA GLU A 25 13.74 -11.82 6.74
C GLU A 25 13.24 -10.69 7.66
N LYS A 26 12.38 -9.81 7.13
CA LYS A 26 11.84 -8.63 7.84
C LYS A 26 12.92 -7.60 8.24
N ASN A 27 14.04 -7.57 7.51
CA ASN A 27 15.05 -6.53 7.68
C ASN A 27 14.58 -5.22 7.05
N TYR A 28 13.79 -4.45 7.79
CA TYR A 28 13.26 -3.15 7.34
C TYR A 28 14.35 -2.09 7.40
N SER A 29 14.50 -1.34 6.30
CA SER A 29 15.44 -0.22 6.19
C SER A 29 14.86 0.83 5.27
N GLU A 30 14.75 2.07 5.76
CA GLU A 30 14.38 3.28 5.00
C GLU A 30 13.07 3.16 4.17
N SER A 31 12.18 2.23 4.53
CA SER A 31 10.89 2.06 3.84
C SER A 31 9.73 2.76 4.54
N TYR A 32 9.90 3.17 5.80
CA TYR A 32 8.92 3.94 6.56
C TYR A 32 9.09 5.44 6.30
N SER A 33 7.98 6.12 6.03
CA SER A 33 7.96 7.56 5.81
C SER A 33 7.55 8.28 7.10
N GLU A 34 8.55 8.58 7.95
CA GLU A 34 8.33 9.23 9.23
C GLU A 34 7.81 10.67 9.10
N ALA A 35 8.25 11.36 8.05
CA ALA A 35 7.96 12.77 7.81
C ALA A 35 7.12 12.98 6.55
N LEU A 36 5.91 12.41 6.53
CA LEU A 36 4.96 12.70 5.45
C LEU A 36 4.47 14.16 5.54
N PRO A 37 4.21 14.80 4.40
CA PRO A 37 3.58 16.10 4.39
C PRO A 37 2.16 16.03 4.94
N ASP A 38 1.69 17.12 5.51
CA ASP A 38 0.26 17.30 5.79
C ASP A 38 -0.47 17.52 4.45
N PHE A 39 -1.11 16.46 3.93
CA PHE A 39 -1.77 16.50 2.63
C PHE A 39 -2.97 17.46 2.60
N MET A 40 -3.58 17.76 3.75
CA MET A 40 -4.67 18.74 3.81
C MET A 40 -4.15 20.16 3.60
N LYS A 41 -3.04 20.53 4.27
CA LYS A 41 -2.37 21.81 4.04
C LYS A 41 -1.79 21.90 2.63
N MET A 42 -1.29 20.79 2.11
CA MET A 42 -0.82 20.75 0.73
C MET A 42 -1.96 21.00 -0.27
N ALA A 43 -3.11 20.39 -0.06
CA ALA A 43 -4.30 20.63 -0.89
C ALA A 43 -4.70 22.12 -0.86
N GLU A 44 -4.76 22.71 0.33
CA GLU A 44 -5.07 24.14 0.50
C GLU A 44 -4.06 25.02 -0.26
N ALA A 45 -2.76 24.73 -0.11
CA ALA A 45 -1.70 25.51 -0.77
C ALA A 45 -1.80 25.50 -2.31
N TYR A 46 -2.32 24.41 -2.89
CA TYR A 46 -2.55 24.27 -4.33
C TYR A 46 -3.97 24.65 -4.78
N GLY A 47 -4.81 25.17 -3.89
CA GLY A 47 -6.20 25.52 -4.20
C GLY A 47 -7.06 24.30 -4.51
N CYS A 48 -6.71 23.14 -3.98
CA CYS A 48 -7.47 21.91 -4.08
C CYS A 48 -8.33 21.70 -2.81
N LYS A 49 -9.42 20.94 -2.93
CA LYS A 49 -10.11 20.44 -1.75
C LYS A 49 -9.32 19.28 -1.14
N GLY A 50 -9.01 19.36 0.16
CA GLY A 50 -8.44 18.25 0.92
C GLY A 50 -9.55 17.42 1.57
N ILE A 51 -9.46 16.10 1.47
CA ILE A 51 -10.33 15.15 2.17
C ILE A 51 -9.44 14.12 2.84
N LYS A 52 -9.70 13.83 4.13
CA LYS A 52 -8.99 12.81 4.88
C LYS A 52 -9.95 11.73 5.36
N ALA A 53 -9.58 10.46 5.17
CA ALA A 53 -10.28 9.30 5.70
C ALA A 53 -9.33 8.44 6.54
N ASP A 54 -9.64 8.31 7.83
CA ASP A 54 -8.93 7.49 8.81
C ASP A 54 -9.85 6.53 9.56
N ASN A 55 -11.15 6.55 9.21
CA ASN A 55 -12.16 5.66 9.76
C ASN A 55 -12.93 4.98 8.62
N PRO A 56 -12.94 3.64 8.55
CA PRO A 56 -13.69 2.91 7.52
C PRO A 56 -15.18 3.23 7.46
N ALA A 57 -15.79 3.61 8.58
CA ALA A 57 -17.22 3.93 8.63
C ALA A 57 -17.60 5.16 7.81
N ASP A 58 -16.65 6.10 7.62
CA ASP A 58 -16.91 7.36 6.91
C ASP A 58 -16.42 7.29 5.44
N LEU A 59 -15.84 6.17 5.03
CA LEU A 59 -15.11 6.08 3.76
C LEU A 59 -16.01 6.31 2.55
N ASP A 60 -17.18 5.67 2.53
CA ASP A 60 -18.11 5.77 1.39
C ASP A 60 -18.62 7.20 1.19
N ASP A 61 -18.99 7.86 2.28
CA ASP A 61 -19.47 9.25 2.23
C ASP A 61 -18.37 10.20 1.75
N LYS A 62 -17.13 10.00 2.20
CA LYS A 62 -15.99 10.81 1.79
C LYS A 62 -15.57 10.57 0.35
N ILE A 63 -15.68 9.32 -0.13
CA ILE A 63 -15.46 9.00 -1.55
C ILE A 63 -16.54 9.71 -2.40
N GLN A 64 -17.80 9.65 -1.97
CA GLN A 64 -18.88 10.33 -2.68
C GLN A 64 -18.65 11.84 -2.70
N GLU A 65 -18.23 12.43 -1.57
CA GLU A 65 -17.86 13.84 -1.48
C GLU A 65 -16.75 14.22 -2.47
N MET A 66 -15.73 13.35 -2.61
CA MET A 66 -14.65 13.55 -3.61
C MET A 66 -15.19 13.53 -5.05
N ILE A 67 -16.09 12.59 -5.35
CA ILE A 67 -16.66 12.43 -6.70
C ILE A 67 -17.52 13.64 -7.06
N ASP A 68 -18.37 14.08 -6.16
CA ASP A 68 -19.36 15.14 -6.39
C ASP A 68 -18.77 16.55 -6.40
N TYR A 69 -17.59 16.73 -5.82
CA TYR A 69 -16.95 18.03 -5.78
C TYR A 69 -16.54 18.51 -7.17
N ASP A 70 -17.01 19.72 -7.55
CA ASP A 70 -16.63 20.33 -8.83
C ASP A 70 -15.31 21.11 -8.70
N GLY A 71 -14.19 20.37 -8.82
CA GLY A 71 -12.85 20.92 -8.71
C GLY A 71 -11.79 19.86 -8.43
N PRO A 72 -10.52 20.26 -8.31
CA PRO A 72 -9.43 19.35 -7.95
C PRO A 72 -9.54 18.94 -6.47
N VAL A 73 -9.24 17.67 -6.20
CA VAL A 73 -9.26 17.09 -4.85
C VAL A 73 -7.99 16.31 -4.58
N ILE A 74 -7.45 16.45 -3.38
CA ILE A 74 -6.46 15.53 -2.80
C ILE A 74 -7.16 14.79 -1.66
N PHE A 75 -7.26 13.46 -1.81
CA PHE A 75 -7.87 12.57 -0.85
C PHE A 75 -6.77 11.74 -0.17
N ASP A 76 -6.59 11.91 1.14
CA ASP A 76 -5.64 11.16 1.96
C ASP A 76 -6.41 10.05 2.70
N CYS A 77 -6.32 8.84 2.16
CA CYS A 77 -6.96 7.66 2.74
C CYS A 77 -5.93 6.86 3.55
N HIS A 78 -6.06 6.90 4.87
CA HIS A 78 -5.23 6.10 5.75
C HIS A 78 -5.65 4.63 5.68
N VAL A 79 -4.71 3.78 5.32
CA VAL A 79 -4.91 2.33 5.20
C VAL A 79 -3.96 1.57 6.13
N ASP A 80 -4.19 0.25 6.30
CA ASP A 80 -3.33 -0.58 7.13
C ASP A 80 -1.87 -0.52 6.63
N PRO A 81 -0.91 -0.10 7.48
CA PRO A 81 0.49 -0.02 7.10
C PRO A 81 1.15 -1.38 6.85
N ASN A 82 0.54 -2.46 7.33
CA ASN A 82 1.12 -3.81 7.27
C ASN A 82 0.55 -4.66 6.14
N GLU A 83 -0.49 -4.18 5.44
CA GLU A 83 -1.11 -4.94 4.36
C GLU A 83 -0.14 -5.09 3.17
N ASN A 84 -0.06 -6.31 2.65
CA ASN A 84 0.76 -6.66 1.49
C ASN A 84 -0.11 -6.89 0.25
N CYS A 85 0.45 -6.64 -0.93
CA CYS A 85 -0.24 -6.89 -2.20
C CYS A 85 -0.06 -8.35 -2.62
N PHE A 86 -1.16 -9.08 -2.71
CA PHE A 86 -1.22 -10.44 -3.24
C PHE A 86 -2.23 -10.54 -4.39
N PRO A 87 -2.03 -11.46 -5.35
CA PRO A 87 -0.90 -12.37 -5.49
C PRO A 87 0.40 -11.66 -5.92
N MET A 88 1.55 -12.24 -5.54
CA MET A 88 2.86 -11.70 -5.88
C MET A 88 3.73 -12.79 -6.53
N ILE A 89 4.39 -12.45 -7.63
CA ILE A 89 5.40 -13.31 -8.26
C ILE A 89 6.78 -12.87 -7.75
N PRO A 90 7.48 -13.68 -6.94
CA PRO A 90 8.84 -13.34 -6.51
C PRO A 90 9.79 -13.26 -7.71
N SER A 91 10.80 -12.42 -7.62
CA SER A 91 11.81 -12.28 -8.67
C SER A 91 12.43 -13.63 -9.03
N GLY A 92 12.52 -13.91 -10.34
CA GLY A 92 13.07 -15.16 -10.86
C GLY A 92 12.14 -16.37 -10.76
N LYS A 93 10.89 -16.21 -10.33
CA LYS A 93 9.90 -17.29 -10.27
C LYS A 93 8.90 -17.23 -11.42
N PRO A 94 8.42 -18.39 -11.91
CA PRO A 94 7.35 -18.44 -12.90
C PRO A 94 5.97 -18.14 -12.26
N HIS A 95 4.96 -17.82 -13.08
CA HIS A 95 3.62 -17.47 -12.65
C HIS A 95 2.93 -18.55 -11.78
N ASN A 96 3.22 -19.82 -12.04
CA ASN A 96 2.66 -20.93 -11.25
C ASN A 96 3.32 -21.11 -9.87
N GLN A 97 4.28 -20.25 -9.51
CA GLN A 97 4.93 -20.19 -8.20
C GLN A 97 4.70 -18.84 -7.51
N MET A 98 3.58 -18.18 -7.81
CA MET A 98 3.21 -16.95 -7.14
C MET A 98 2.82 -17.19 -5.68
N ILE A 99 3.05 -16.20 -4.86
CA ILE A 99 2.57 -16.15 -3.47
C ILE A 99 1.15 -15.62 -3.51
N LEU A 100 0.18 -16.41 -3.07
CA LEU A 100 -1.24 -16.07 -3.11
C LEU A 100 -1.72 -15.34 -1.86
N GLY A 101 -0.98 -15.45 -0.76
CA GLY A 101 -1.35 -14.83 0.51
C GLY A 101 -0.26 -14.95 1.57
N PRO A 102 -0.48 -14.39 2.76
CA PRO A 102 0.54 -14.35 3.82
C PRO A 102 0.94 -15.75 4.31
N ASN A 103 0.07 -16.73 4.22
CA ASN A 103 0.32 -18.10 4.71
C ASN A 103 1.08 -18.98 3.71
N ASP A 104 1.11 -18.63 2.43
CA ASP A 104 1.78 -19.42 1.38
C ASP A 104 3.30 -19.52 1.57
N GLN A 105 3.89 -18.59 2.30
CA GLN A 105 5.33 -18.63 2.58
C GLN A 105 5.73 -19.76 3.52
N GLU A 106 4.90 -20.13 4.46
CA GLU A 106 5.16 -21.25 5.37
C GLU A 106 5.10 -22.58 4.64
N GLU A 107 4.13 -22.77 3.76
CA GLU A 107 4.02 -23.96 2.92
C GLU A 107 5.19 -24.08 1.93
N ASN A 108 5.64 -22.98 1.34
CA ASN A 108 6.78 -22.95 0.43
C ASN A 108 8.12 -23.18 1.14
N LYS A 109 8.28 -22.76 2.40
CA LYS A 109 9.45 -23.11 3.23
C LYS A 109 9.51 -24.61 3.51
N ILE A 110 8.37 -25.24 3.71
CA ILE A 110 8.26 -26.70 3.92
C ILE A 110 8.60 -27.46 2.62
N ARG A 111 8.11 -26.97 1.47
CA ARG A 111 8.38 -27.58 0.15
C ARG A 111 9.82 -27.33 -0.35
N GLY A 112 10.42 -26.20 0.06
CA GLY A 112 11.79 -25.82 -0.34
C GLY A 112 12.90 -26.64 0.33
N LYS A 113 12.64 -27.19 1.52
CA LYS A 113 13.60 -28.06 2.21
C LYS A 113 13.86 -29.42 1.52
N GLY A 114 13.01 -29.81 0.57
CA GLY A 114 13.18 -31.03 -0.23
C GLY A 114 13.92 -30.84 -1.57
N LYS A 115 14.26 -29.60 -1.97
CA LYS A 115 14.89 -29.32 -3.27
C LYS A 115 16.29 -28.73 -3.20
N ALA A 116 16.92 -28.72 -2.03
CA ALA A 116 18.32 -28.28 -1.86
C ALA A 116 19.34 -29.42 -2.04
N LEU A 117 19.03 -30.36 -2.89
CA LEU A 117 19.96 -31.44 -3.28
C LEU A 117 19.83 -31.65 -4.79
N VAL A 118 20.42 -30.76 -5.57
CA VAL A 118 21.19 -31.07 -6.80
C VAL A 118 22.12 -29.90 -7.05
#